data_d2e699dd806d6399be337899364c53b1
#
_entry.id   d2e699dd806d6399be337899364c53b1
#
_cell.length_a   1.000
_cell.length_b   1.000
_cell.length_c   1.000
_cell.angle_alpha   90.00
_cell.angle_beta   90.00
_cell.angle_gamma   90.00
#
_symmetry.space_group_name_H-M   'P 1'
#
loop_
_entity.id
_entity.type
_entity.pdbx_description
1 polymer ?
#
loop_
_entity_poly.entity_id
_entity_poly.type
_entity_poly.pdbx_seq_one_letter_code
_entity_poly.pdbx_strand_id
1 'polypeptide(L)'
;MSIYTDHTWEGVTYAWQNVTMLDSIVTYRGTRVEMIHRPKWGIACYMDNAIQSCEIDEALYHESLVHPVMSSVSCPKRVMIIGGGEGATAREVLKYPTVECVDMYEWDKDVVKLFQSKYPQWAKGAWDDPRLHLYHDDIFKTIEEYPVDQYDIVIIDLFDPSNATYDSWKHLLKHINKWVRSEGSVVMYAGIRERTSSEQSYEMLANMMMTMSGVMDDNILYKNRITPYRVFVPSFSGESTFLLLSSNTDFKIDHTIGSHVTDLVWKSYQTFNW
;
A
#
# COMPACT_ATOMS: atom_id res chain seq x y z
N MET A 1 22.01 12.23 24.12
CA MET A 1 21.41 12.48 22.81
C MET A 1 21.10 11.13 22.21
N SER A 2 19.82 10.80 22.09
CA SER A 2 19.41 9.51 21.50
C SER A 2 19.41 9.63 19.97
N ILE A 3 19.97 8.63 19.32
CA ILE A 3 20.06 8.57 17.85
C ILE A 3 19.42 7.25 17.40
N TYR A 4 18.59 7.32 16.39
CA TYR A 4 18.08 6.16 15.68
C TYR A 4 18.63 6.14 14.25
N THR A 5 19.04 4.98 13.79
CA THR A 5 19.62 4.79 12.47
C THR A 5 18.61 4.10 11.56
N ASP A 6 18.27 4.76 10.50
CA ASP A 6 17.29 4.36 9.50
C ASP A 6 18.04 3.87 8.24
N HIS A 7 17.68 2.70 7.76
CA HIS A 7 18.28 2.01 6.62
C HIS A 7 17.26 1.75 5.50
N THR A 8 16.27 2.61 5.36
CA THR A 8 15.24 2.49 4.32
C THR A 8 15.84 2.36 2.92
N TRP A 9 16.96 3.05 2.67
CA TRP A 9 17.63 3.07 1.39
C TRP A 9 18.93 2.28 1.39
N GLU A 10 19.13 1.44 0.37
CA GLU A 10 20.39 0.73 0.21
C GLU A 10 21.55 1.72 0.01
N GLY A 11 22.61 1.56 0.79
CA GLY A 11 23.79 2.44 0.75
C GLY A 11 23.61 3.82 1.38
N VAL A 12 22.43 4.14 1.92
CA VAL A 12 22.15 5.40 2.61
C VAL A 12 21.72 5.13 4.04
N THR A 13 22.25 5.91 4.95
CA THR A 13 21.90 5.85 6.38
C THR A 13 21.42 7.22 6.84
N TYR A 14 20.18 7.29 7.31
CA TYR A 14 19.66 8.47 7.99
C TYR A 14 19.83 8.33 9.49
N ALA A 15 20.21 9.40 10.18
CA ALA A 15 20.35 9.45 11.61
C ALA A 15 19.36 10.44 12.23
N TRP A 16 18.33 9.93 12.86
CA TRP A 16 17.33 10.73 13.57
C TRP A 16 17.82 11.03 14.99
N GLN A 17 17.92 12.31 15.34
CA GLN A 17 18.43 12.75 16.64
C GLN A 17 17.29 13.07 17.62
N ASN A 18 17.59 12.90 18.91
CA ASN A 18 16.65 13.17 20.02
C ASN A 18 15.35 12.38 19.93
N VAL A 19 15.45 11.16 19.43
CA VAL A 19 14.33 10.23 19.32
C VAL A 19 14.02 9.56 20.66
N THR A 20 12.79 9.11 20.82
CA THR A 20 12.38 8.27 21.95
C THR A 20 11.85 6.94 21.40
N MET A 21 12.45 5.83 21.81
CA MET A 21 11.92 4.49 21.56
C MET A 21 10.66 4.33 22.42
N LEU A 22 9.54 4.06 21.78
CA LEU A 22 8.26 3.80 22.44
C LEU A 22 8.00 2.31 22.64
N ASP A 23 8.20 1.54 21.57
CA ASP A 23 8.10 0.07 21.57
C ASP A 23 9.16 -0.53 20.68
N SER A 24 9.63 -1.72 21.06
CA SER A 24 10.46 -2.60 20.22
C SER A 24 10.05 -4.03 20.49
N ILE A 25 9.58 -4.72 19.46
CA ILE A 25 9.16 -6.13 19.52
C ILE A 25 9.82 -6.91 18.39
N VAL A 26 9.98 -8.20 18.61
CA VAL A 26 10.26 -9.15 17.52
C VAL A 26 9.02 -10.00 17.35
N THR A 27 8.42 -9.97 16.16
CA THR A 27 7.20 -10.70 15.85
C THR A 27 7.46 -12.20 15.78
N TYR A 28 6.41 -13.00 15.80
CA TYR A 28 6.55 -14.46 15.63
C TYR A 28 7.15 -14.85 14.25
N ARG A 29 7.16 -13.94 13.29
CA ARG A 29 7.78 -14.08 11.98
C ARG A 29 9.27 -13.72 11.99
N GLY A 30 9.77 -13.16 13.08
CA GLY A 30 11.16 -12.74 13.24
C GLY A 30 11.42 -11.28 12.80
N THR A 31 10.42 -10.56 12.35
CA THR A 31 10.52 -9.14 11.99
C THR A 31 10.66 -8.30 13.26
N ARG A 32 11.66 -7.43 13.30
CA ARG A 32 11.80 -6.44 14.38
C ARG A 32 10.97 -5.21 14.04
N VAL A 33 9.98 -4.92 14.87
CA VAL A 33 9.12 -3.73 14.73
C VAL A 33 9.45 -2.75 15.84
N GLU A 34 9.75 -1.52 15.46
CA GLU A 34 10.15 -0.45 16.36
C GLU A 34 9.28 0.78 16.14
N MET A 35 8.66 1.25 17.22
CA MET A 35 7.88 2.49 17.24
C MET A 35 8.69 3.60 17.89
N ILE A 36 8.96 4.66 17.14
CA ILE A 36 9.90 5.71 17.54
C ILE A 36 9.24 7.07 17.41
N HIS A 37 9.23 7.83 18.50
CA HIS A 37 8.84 9.24 18.42
C HIS A 37 10.02 10.08 17.92
N ARG A 38 9.81 10.77 16.81
CA ARG A 38 10.74 11.71 16.19
C ARG A 38 10.26 13.14 16.44
N PRO A 39 11.09 14.02 17.00
CA PRO A 39 10.69 15.42 17.25
C PRO A 39 10.17 16.09 15.96
N LYS A 40 9.03 16.74 16.04
CA LYS A 40 8.31 17.42 14.93
C LYS A 40 7.72 16.50 13.85
N TRP A 41 8.02 15.19 13.86
CA TRP A 41 7.53 14.23 12.88
C TRP A 41 6.46 13.30 13.48
N GLY A 42 6.36 13.23 14.80
CA GLY A 42 5.46 12.30 15.48
C GLY A 42 6.03 10.89 15.57
N ILE A 43 5.16 9.92 15.69
CA ILE A 43 5.52 8.51 15.81
C ILE A 43 5.78 7.93 14.42
N ALA A 44 6.86 7.17 14.30
CA ALA A 44 7.22 6.43 13.11
C ALA A 44 7.35 4.94 13.42
N CYS A 45 6.85 4.09 12.52
CA CYS A 45 7.01 2.66 12.54
C CYS A 45 8.17 2.24 11.63
N TYR A 46 9.05 1.43 12.16
CA TYR A 46 10.13 0.80 11.41
C TYR A 46 10.02 -0.72 11.50
N MET A 47 10.27 -1.41 10.39
CA MET A 47 10.43 -2.86 10.34
C MET A 47 11.83 -3.18 9.82
N ASP A 48 12.60 -3.92 10.61
CA ASP A 48 14.01 -4.25 10.31
C ASP A 48 14.85 -3.02 9.89
N ASN A 49 14.66 -1.90 10.60
CA ASN A 49 15.27 -0.58 10.38
C ASN A 49 14.80 0.18 9.12
N ALA A 50 13.85 -0.33 8.35
CA ALA A 50 13.25 0.38 7.24
C ALA A 50 11.94 1.05 7.67
N ILE A 51 11.76 2.34 7.30
CA ILE A 51 10.52 3.09 7.59
C ILE A 51 9.33 2.40 6.90
N GLN A 52 8.24 2.26 7.65
CA GLN A 52 6.97 1.74 7.13
C GLN A 52 5.89 2.81 7.11
N SER A 53 5.86 3.67 8.12
CA SER A 53 4.82 4.68 8.27
C SER A 53 5.25 5.76 9.25
N CYS A 54 4.71 6.98 9.11
CA CYS A 54 4.94 8.07 10.04
C CYS A 54 3.69 8.95 10.20
N GLU A 55 3.35 9.31 11.43
CA GLU A 55 2.16 10.13 11.76
C GLU A 55 2.02 11.40 10.92
N ILE A 56 3.14 12.04 10.56
CA ILE A 56 3.11 13.32 9.85
C ILE A 56 2.56 13.22 8.44
N ASP A 57 2.73 12.07 7.78
CA ASP A 57 2.43 11.92 6.35
C ASP A 57 1.83 10.56 5.96
N GLU A 58 1.49 9.69 6.92
CA GLU A 58 0.84 8.42 6.65
C GLU A 58 -0.48 8.61 5.87
N ALA A 59 -1.21 9.68 6.20
CA ALA A 59 -2.47 9.96 5.51
C ALA A 59 -2.25 10.30 4.03
N LEU A 60 -1.19 11.00 3.69
CA LEU A 60 -0.83 11.29 2.30
C LEU A 60 -0.57 10.00 1.51
N TYR A 61 0.18 9.07 2.11
CA TYR A 61 0.45 7.76 1.49
C TYR A 61 -0.83 6.97 1.28
N HIS A 62 -1.63 6.76 2.33
CA HIS A 62 -2.82 5.90 2.28
C HIS A 62 -3.94 6.48 1.43
N GLU A 63 -4.16 7.80 1.47
CA GLU A 63 -5.10 8.46 0.55
C GLU A 63 -4.65 8.31 -0.91
N SER A 64 -3.34 8.40 -1.17
CA SER A 64 -2.79 8.22 -2.52
C SER A 64 -2.91 6.79 -3.02
N LEU A 65 -2.78 5.80 -2.15
CA LEU A 65 -2.99 4.39 -2.49
C LEU A 65 -4.47 4.10 -2.74
N VAL A 66 -5.37 4.60 -1.88
CA VAL A 66 -6.76 4.16 -1.82
C VAL A 66 -7.69 4.98 -2.73
N HIS A 67 -7.64 6.31 -2.66
CA HIS A 67 -8.68 7.12 -3.32
C HIS A 67 -8.70 7.02 -4.84
N PRO A 68 -7.57 6.92 -5.56
CA PRO A 68 -7.60 6.73 -7.01
C PRO A 68 -8.31 5.44 -7.42
N VAL A 69 -7.98 4.31 -6.80
CA VAL A 69 -8.60 3.03 -7.15
C VAL A 69 -10.08 2.98 -6.74
N MET A 70 -10.44 3.53 -5.58
CA MET A 70 -11.83 3.60 -5.15
C MET A 70 -12.68 4.45 -6.07
N SER A 71 -12.12 5.55 -6.59
CA SER A 71 -12.81 6.46 -7.51
C SER A 71 -12.92 5.92 -8.94
N SER A 72 -12.10 4.95 -9.31
CA SER A 72 -12.14 4.34 -10.65
C SER A 72 -13.32 3.40 -10.86
N VAL A 73 -13.98 2.97 -9.78
CA VAL A 73 -15.21 2.14 -9.79
C VAL A 73 -16.37 2.95 -9.25
N SER A 74 -17.48 3.02 -9.99
CA SER A 74 -18.59 3.93 -9.66
C SER A 74 -19.30 3.62 -8.33
N CYS A 75 -19.34 2.38 -7.91
CA CYS A 75 -20.01 1.94 -6.68
C CYS A 75 -19.31 0.69 -6.10
N PRO A 76 -18.08 0.84 -5.57
CA PRO A 76 -17.36 -0.29 -5.02
C PRO A 76 -18.03 -0.78 -3.73
N LYS A 77 -18.31 -2.09 -3.65
CA LYS A 77 -18.98 -2.74 -2.52
C LYS A 77 -18.06 -3.70 -1.78
N ARG A 78 -17.28 -4.49 -2.51
CA ARG A 78 -16.40 -5.50 -1.94
C ARG A 78 -14.95 -5.16 -2.27
N VAL A 79 -14.14 -4.98 -1.24
CA VAL A 79 -12.74 -4.60 -1.36
C VAL A 79 -11.86 -5.66 -0.69
N MET A 80 -10.84 -6.10 -1.39
CA MET A 80 -9.77 -6.92 -0.83
C MET A 80 -8.56 -6.04 -0.54
N ILE A 81 -7.98 -6.17 0.65
CA ILE A 81 -6.71 -5.56 1.03
C ILE A 81 -5.71 -6.67 1.31
N ILE A 82 -4.55 -6.59 0.69
CA ILE A 82 -3.44 -7.50 0.91
C ILE A 82 -2.32 -6.71 1.59
N GLY A 83 -2.01 -7.05 2.84
CA GLY A 83 -1.14 -6.27 3.73
C GLY A 83 -1.91 -5.21 4.53
N GLY A 84 -1.27 -4.10 4.84
CA GLY A 84 -1.90 -2.96 5.54
C GLY A 84 -2.03 -3.15 7.05
N GLY A 85 -1.13 -3.90 7.70
CA GLY A 85 -1.19 -4.31 9.11
C GLY A 85 -1.33 -3.19 10.14
N GLU A 86 -1.16 -1.94 9.76
CA GLU A 86 -1.39 -0.76 10.60
C GLU A 86 -2.87 -0.29 10.59
N GLY A 87 -3.69 -0.79 9.64
CA GLY A 87 -5.12 -0.51 9.54
C GLY A 87 -5.47 0.81 8.84
N ALA A 88 -4.49 1.58 8.39
CA ALA A 88 -4.75 2.86 7.76
C ALA A 88 -5.33 2.73 6.35
N THR A 89 -4.90 1.72 5.57
CA THR A 89 -5.52 1.37 4.29
C THR A 89 -6.99 1.00 4.45
N ALA A 90 -7.32 0.16 5.44
CA ALA A 90 -8.71 -0.18 5.76
C ALA A 90 -9.52 1.06 6.18
N ARG A 91 -8.93 1.96 6.97
CA ARG A 91 -9.54 3.25 7.35
C ARG A 91 -9.97 4.05 6.13
N GLU A 92 -9.09 4.18 5.14
CA GLU A 92 -9.39 4.97 3.95
C GLU A 92 -10.49 4.32 3.10
N VAL A 93 -10.48 3.01 2.95
CA VAL A 93 -11.53 2.25 2.24
C VAL A 93 -12.90 2.40 2.92
N LEU A 94 -12.94 2.29 4.24
CA LEU A 94 -14.18 2.33 5.02
C LEU A 94 -14.84 3.72 5.08
N LYS A 95 -14.15 4.78 4.63
CA LYS A 95 -14.76 6.10 4.42
C LYS A 95 -15.83 6.10 3.31
N TYR A 96 -15.77 5.13 2.39
CA TYR A 96 -16.73 5.05 1.28
C TYR A 96 -18.02 4.38 1.75
N PRO A 97 -19.17 5.08 1.67
CA PRO A 97 -20.44 4.54 2.17
C PRO A 97 -21.00 3.41 1.31
N THR A 98 -20.49 3.26 0.08
CA THR A 98 -20.87 2.17 -0.83
C THR A 98 -20.24 0.83 -0.44
N VAL A 99 -19.15 0.84 0.33
CA VAL A 99 -18.44 -0.37 0.74
C VAL A 99 -19.29 -1.14 1.74
N GLU A 100 -19.57 -2.40 1.41
CA GLU A 100 -20.35 -3.34 2.22
C GLU A 100 -19.45 -4.37 2.93
N CYS A 101 -18.26 -4.67 2.34
CA CYS A 101 -17.36 -5.70 2.84
C CYS A 101 -15.90 -5.35 2.49
N VAL A 102 -15.02 -5.48 3.46
CA VAL A 102 -13.57 -5.37 3.31
C VAL A 102 -12.93 -6.64 3.86
N ASP A 103 -12.34 -7.45 3.00
CA ASP A 103 -11.57 -8.62 3.40
C ASP A 103 -10.07 -8.25 3.38
N MET A 104 -9.44 -8.19 4.54
CA MET A 104 -8.05 -7.78 4.72
C MET A 104 -7.20 -8.98 5.14
N TYR A 105 -6.13 -9.23 4.37
CA TYR A 105 -5.21 -10.34 4.56
C TYR A 105 -3.86 -9.83 5.03
N GLU A 106 -3.60 -9.95 6.31
CA GLU A 106 -2.32 -9.55 6.92
C GLU A 106 -1.68 -10.74 7.62
N TRP A 107 -0.48 -11.06 7.19
CA TRP A 107 0.20 -12.27 7.64
C TRP A 107 0.78 -12.17 9.05
N ASP A 108 1.15 -10.95 9.50
CA ASP A 108 1.79 -10.75 10.81
C ASP A 108 0.79 -10.20 11.87
N LYS A 109 0.18 -11.14 12.57
CA LYS A 109 -0.77 -10.82 13.64
C LYS A 109 -0.18 -9.98 14.78
N ASP A 110 1.15 -10.04 15.00
CA ASP A 110 1.77 -9.28 16.09
C ASP A 110 1.90 -7.80 15.70
N VAL A 111 2.10 -7.50 14.41
CA VAL A 111 2.02 -6.14 13.86
C VAL A 111 0.61 -5.58 14.09
N VAL A 112 -0.42 -6.30 13.63
CA VAL A 112 -1.81 -5.87 13.82
C VAL A 112 -2.13 -5.63 15.28
N LYS A 113 -1.78 -6.57 16.16
CA LYS A 113 -2.01 -6.45 17.61
C LYS A 113 -1.31 -5.22 18.22
N LEU A 114 -0.10 -4.90 17.76
CA LEU A 114 0.62 -3.71 18.20
C LEU A 114 -0.17 -2.44 17.85
N PHE A 115 -0.61 -2.31 16.60
CA PHE A 115 -1.37 -1.16 16.14
C PHE A 115 -2.76 -1.08 16.80
N GLN A 116 -3.48 -2.18 16.89
CA GLN A 116 -4.79 -2.22 17.56
C GLN A 116 -4.70 -1.77 19.03
N SER A 117 -3.69 -2.25 19.76
CA SER A 117 -3.65 -2.06 21.21
C SER A 117 -2.95 -0.77 21.65
N LYS A 118 -1.95 -0.30 20.89
CA LYS A 118 -1.10 0.82 21.33
C LYS A 118 -1.13 2.03 20.39
N TYR A 119 -1.44 1.81 19.11
CA TYR A 119 -1.39 2.86 18.09
C TYR A 119 -2.68 2.96 17.27
N PRO A 120 -3.86 3.01 17.93
CA PRO A 120 -5.16 2.98 17.24
C PRO A 120 -5.42 4.21 16.35
N GLN A 121 -4.62 5.26 16.48
CA GLN A 121 -4.73 6.49 15.68
C GLN A 121 -4.46 6.27 14.18
N TRP A 122 -3.78 5.19 13.78
CA TRP A 122 -3.61 4.85 12.37
C TRP A 122 -4.92 4.37 11.76
N ALA A 123 -5.58 3.43 12.42
CA ALA A 123 -6.84 2.84 11.94
C ALA A 123 -8.07 3.70 12.22
N LYS A 124 -8.01 4.61 13.21
CA LYS A 124 -9.11 5.54 13.59
C LYS A 124 -10.49 4.85 13.65
N GLY A 125 -10.56 3.68 14.29
CA GLY A 125 -11.79 2.92 14.45
C GLY A 125 -12.06 1.88 13.36
N ALA A 126 -11.25 1.77 12.33
CA ALA A 126 -11.46 0.77 11.28
C ALA A 126 -11.48 -0.68 11.81
N TRP A 127 -10.72 -0.97 12.87
CA TRP A 127 -10.67 -2.29 13.49
C TRP A 127 -12.01 -2.76 14.09
N ASP A 128 -12.88 -1.83 14.46
CA ASP A 128 -14.19 -2.09 15.07
C ASP A 128 -15.34 -1.97 14.05
N ASP A 129 -15.04 -1.65 12.79
CA ASP A 129 -16.05 -1.53 11.75
C ASP A 129 -16.55 -2.92 11.34
N PRO A 130 -17.86 -3.19 11.42
CA PRO A 130 -18.42 -4.51 11.13
C PRO A 130 -18.25 -4.96 9.67
N ARG A 131 -17.87 -4.06 8.78
CA ARG A 131 -17.57 -4.37 7.37
C ARG A 131 -16.18 -4.93 7.18
N LEU A 132 -15.24 -4.75 8.16
CA LEU A 132 -13.88 -5.23 8.07
C LEU A 132 -13.77 -6.67 8.59
N HIS A 133 -13.32 -7.57 7.73
CA HIS A 133 -12.96 -8.93 8.07
C HIS A 133 -11.45 -9.09 7.95
N LEU A 134 -10.79 -9.37 9.06
CA LEU A 134 -9.34 -9.53 9.13
C LEU A 134 -8.97 -11.01 9.14
N TYR A 135 -8.10 -11.38 8.21
CA TYR A 135 -7.54 -12.73 8.08
C TYR A 135 -6.02 -12.68 8.30
N HIS A 136 -5.53 -13.51 9.23
CA HIS A 136 -4.09 -13.66 9.46
C HIS A 136 -3.56 -14.78 8.59
N ASP A 137 -3.30 -14.46 7.33
CA ASP A 137 -2.91 -15.42 6.31
C ASP A 137 -1.78 -14.91 5.42
N ASP A 138 -0.96 -15.85 4.94
CA ASP A 138 0.12 -15.58 4.01
C ASP A 138 -0.40 -15.76 2.58
N ILE A 139 -0.82 -14.65 1.98
CA ILE A 139 -1.44 -14.64 0.65
C ILE A 139 -0.56 -15.33 -0.41
N PHE A 140 0.76 -15.28 -0.30
CA PHE A 140 1.67 -15.94 -1.24
C PHE A 140 1.61 -17.47 -1.15
N LYS A 141 1.09 -18.02 -0.05
CA LYS A 141 0.94 -19.48 0.13
C LYS A 141 -0.47 -19.97 -0.16
N THR A 142 -1.46 -19.15 0.15
CA THR A 142 -2.88 -19.54 0.11
C THR A 142 -3.59 -19.00 -1.11
N ILE A 143 -2.87 -18.34 -1.99
CA ILE A 143 -3.37 -17.63 -3.16
C ILE A 143 -4.31 -18.45 -4.06
N GLU A 144 -4.11 -19.77 -4.13
CA GLU A 144 -4.92 -20.67 -4.98
C GLU A 144 -6.25 -21.09 -4.32
N GLU A 145 -6.41 -20.85 -3.01
CA GLU A 145 -7.53 -21.30 -2.21
C GLU A 145 -8.71 -20.29 -2.24
N TYR A 146 -8.45 -19.07 -2.67
CA TYR A 146 -9.45 -18.00 -2.62
C TYR A 146 -10.45 -18.06 -3.76
N PRO A 147 -11.72 -17.70 -3.47
CA PRO A 147 -12.79 -17.72 -4.48
C PRO A 147 -12.56 -16.67 -5.58
N VAL A 148 -13.02 -16.97 -6.78
CA VAL A 148 -12.89 -16.14 -7.98
C VAL A 148 -13.99 -15.08 -8.09
N ASP A 149 -13.72 -13.98 -8.83
CA ASP A 149 -14.68 -12.93 -9.24
C ASP A 149 -15.50 -12.30 -8.11
N GLN A 150 -14.85 -11.98 -6.99
CA GLN A 150 -15.58 -11.51 -5.81
C GLN A 150 -15.43 -10.01 -5.51
N TYR A 151 -14.31 -9.39 -5.91
CA TYR A 151 -13.98 -8.05 -5.47
C TYR A 151 -14.15 -7.03 -6.58
N ASP A 152 -14.71 -5.88 -6.22
CA ASP A 152 -14.76 -4.71 -7.07
C ASP A 152 -13.40 -4.03 -7.11
N ILE A 153 -12.66 -4.12 -5.99
CA ILE A 153 -11.33 -3.52 -5.84
C ILE A 153 -10.40 -4.48 -5.09
N VAL A 154 -9.15 -4.56 -5.56
CA VAL A 154 -8.05 -5.21 -4.85
C VAL A 154 -6.94 -4.16 -4.60
N ILE A 155 -6.54 -4.00 -3.36
CA ILE A 155 -5.46 -3.10 -2.93
C ILE A 155 -4.31 -3.94 -2.39
N ILE A 156 -3.11 -3.75 -2.94
CA ILE A 156 -1.91 -4.45 -2.53
C ILE A 156 -0.98 -3.46 -1.84
N ASP A 157 -0.92 -3.57 -0.52
CA ASP A 157 -0.15 -2.72 0.38
C ASP A 157 0.90 -3.57 1.10
N LEU A 158 1.88 -4.03 0.35
CA LEU A 158 2.94 -4.94 0.79
C LEU A 158 4.31 -4.25 0.72
N PHE A 159 5.36 -5.03 1.06
CA PHE A 159 6.75 -4.62 0.98
C PHE A 159 7.19 -4.27 -0.45
N ASP A 160 8.30 -3.55 -0.58
CA ASP A 160 8.87 -3.14 -1.86
C ASP A 160 9.19 -4.34 -2.76
N PRO A 161 8.77 -4.32 -4.04
CA PRO A 161 9.24 -5.29 -5.02
C PRO A 161 10.76 -5.20 -5.17
N SER A 162 11.42 -6.35 -5.21
CA SER A 162 12.85 -6.47 -5.40
C SER A 162 13.19 -7.66 -6.29
N ASN A 163 14.42 -7.73 -6.80
CA ASN A 163 14.87 -8.88 -7.57
C ASN A 163 14.73 -10.19 -6.78
N ALA A 164 14.94 -10.15 -5.46
CA ALA A 164 14.81 -11.33 -4.59
C ALA A 164 13.35 -11.78 -4.41
N THR A 165 12.39 -10.88 -4.53
CA THR A 165 10.95 -11.14 -4.32
C THR A 165 10.13 -11.17 -5.60
N TYR A 166 10.77 -10.92 -6.76
CA TYR A 166 10.08 -10.75 -8.03
C TYR A 166 9.22 -11.96 -8.43
N ASP A 167 9.71 -13.18 -8.23
CA ASP A 167 8.93 -14.38 -8.59
C ASP A 167 7.67 -14.53 -7.73
N SER A 168 7.73 -14.17 -6.45
CA SER A 168 6.55 -14.13 -5.56
C SER A 168 5.54 -13.09 -6.03
N TRP A 169 6.00 -11.89 -6.38
CA TRP A 169 5.17 -10.85 -6.94
C TRP A 169 4.51 -11.26 -8.25
N LYS A 170 5.28 -11.86 -9.16
CA LYS A 170 4.78 -12.40 -10.42
C LYS A 170 3.71 -13.46 -10.21
N HIS A 171 3.89 -14.33 -9.22
CA HIS A 171 2.90 -15.33 -8.85
C HIS A 171 1.62 -14.68 -8.33
N LEU A 172 1.72 -13.73 -7.40
CA LEU A 172 0.59 -12.96 -6.87
C LEU A 172 -0.19 -12.26 -7.98
N LEU A 173 0.50 -11.50 -8.83
CA LEU A 173 -0.12 -10.72 -9.89
C LEU A 173 -0.89 -11.59 -10.91
N LYS A 174 -0.38 -12.79 -11.23
CA LYS A 174 -1.09 -13.74 -12.09
C LYS A 174 -2.42 -14.22 -11.51
N HIS A 175 -2.55 -14.24 -10.19
CA HIS A 175 -3.78 -14.71 -9.54
C HIS A 175 -4.80 -13.60 -9.30
N ILE A 176 -4.39 -12.34 -9.29
CA ILE A 176 -5.28 -11.19 -9.04
C ILE A 176 -6.47 -11.16 -10.00
N ASN A 177 -6.25 -11.52 -11.28
CA ASN A 177 -7.32 -11.57 -12.28
C ASN A 177 -8.45 -12.54 -11.92
N LYS A 178 -8.19 -13.52 -11.03
CA LYS A 178 -9.22 -14.45 -10.59
C LYS A 178 -10.11 -13.84 -9.50
N TRP A 179 -9.62 -12.85 -8.77
CA TRP A 179 -10.33 -12.29 -7.61
C TRP A 179 -11.11 -11.04 -7.96
N VAL A 180 -10.59 -10.24 -8.90
CA VAL A 180 -11.23 -8.99 -9.30
C VAL A 180 -12.27 -9.25 -10.38
N ARG A 181 -13.44 -8.61 -10.26
CA ARG A 181 -14.50 -8.65 -11.25
C ARG A 181 -14.08 -7.99 -12.55
N SER A 182 -14.77 -8.31 -13.64
CA SER A 182 -14.46 -7.84 -15.00
C SER A 182 -14.34 -6.31 -15.14
N GLU A 183 -15.09 -5.54 -14.34
CA GLU A 183 -15.05 -4.08 -14.31
C GLU A 183 -14.41 -3.53 -13.01
N GLY A 184 -13.80 -4.40 -12.25
CA GLY A 184 -13.11 -4.01 -11.03
C GLY A 184 -11.76 -3.37 -11.32
N SER A 185 -11.10 -2.90 -10.27
CA SER A 185 -9.81 -2.23 -10.36
C SER A 185 -8.83 -2.79 -9.34
N VAL A 186 -7.54 -2.67 -9.66
CA VAL A 186 -6.46 -3.09 -8.78
C VAL A 186 -5.48 -1.93 -8.62
N VAL A 187 -4.99 -1.74 -7.40
CA VAL A 187 -3.85 -0.87 -7.15
C VAL A 187 -2.79 -1.63 -6.37
N MET A 188 -1.54 -1.35 -6.67
CA MET A 188 -0.43 -1.86 -5.88
C MET A 188 0.58 -0.75 -5.58
N TYR A 189 1.15 -0.83 -4.40
CA TYR A 189 2.39 -0.16 -4.09
C TYR A 189 3.53 -0.86 -4.85
N ALA A 190 4.31 -0.09 -5.58
CA ALA A 190 5.34 -0.60 -6.49
C ALA A 190 6.77 -0.17 -6.09
N GLY A 191 6.93 0.22 -4.83
CA GLY A 191 8.21 0.58 -4.25
C GLY A 191 8.46 2.09 -4.19
N ILE A 192 9.52 2.44 -3.48
CA ILE A 192 10.00 3.82 -3.38
C ILE A 192 11.01 4.07 -4.49
N ARG A 193 10.92 5.24 -5.10
CA ARG A 193 11.88 5.70 -6.09
C ARG A 193 12.79 6.76 -5.49
N GLU A 194 14.09 6.53 -5.55
CA GLU A 194 15.08 7.56 -5.23
C GLU A 194 15.09 8.69 -6.27
N ARG A 195 15.32 9.91 -5.83
CA ARG A 195 15.53 11.05 -6.73
C ARG A 195 16.78 10.92 -7.61
N THR A 196 17.74 10.15 -7.13
CA THR A 196 18.99 9.85 -7.83
C THR A 196 18.98 8.45 -8.43
N SER A 197 17.79 7.89 -8.67
CA SER A 197 17.55 6.48 -8.90
C SER A 197 18.51 5.86 -9.90
N SER A 198 19.07 4.76 -9.45
CA SER A 198 19.72 3.79 -10.30
C SER A 198 18.75 3.26 -11.37
N GLU A 199 19.26 2.84 -12.50
CA GLU A 199 18.51 2.15 -13.56
C GLU A 199 17.63 1.00 -12.99
N GLN A 200 18.03 0.39 -11.87
CA GLN A 200 17.34 -0.71 -11.22
C GLN A 200 15.91 -0.40 -10.75
N SER A 201 15.64 0.80 -10.22
CA SER A 201 14.28 1.17 -9.78
C SER A 201 13.31 1.31 -10.95
N TYR A 202 13.79 1.82 -12.08
CA TYR A 202 13.00 1.90 -13.31
C TYR A 202 12.78 0.52 -13.93
N GLU A 203 13.81 -0.31 -13.95
CA GLU A 203 13.74 -1.66 -14.46
C GLU A 203 12.73 -2.50 -13.67
N MET A 204 12.72 -2.42 -12.35
CA MET A 204 11.76 -3.11 -11.52
C MET A 204 10.33 -2.65 -11.80
N LEU A 205 10.08 -1.34 -11.87
CA LEU A 205 8.77 -0.79 -12.21
C LEU A 205 8.30 -1.25 -13.60
N ALA A 206 9.20 -1.20 -14.59
CA ALA A 206 8.92 -1.67 -15.95
C ALA A 206 8.59 -3.18 -15.97
N ASN A 207 9.34 -3.99 -15.21
CA ASN A 207 9.10 -5.42 -15.08
C ASN A 207 7.75 -5.72 -14.41
N MET A 208 7.36 -4.95 -13.39
CA MET A 208 6.05 -5.07 -12.75
C MET A 208 4.92 -4.70 -13.71
N MET A 209 5.07 -3.59 -14.45
CA MET A 209 4.12 -3.17 -15.48
C MET A 209 3.98 -4.22 -16.59
N MET A 210 5.09 -4.77 -17.08
CA MET A 210 5.07 -5.85 -18.08
C MET A 210 4.39 -7.11 -17.53
N THR A 211 4.65 -7.47 -16.27
CA THR A 211 4.00 -8.62 -15.63
C THR A 211 2.50 -8.39 -15.52
N MET A 212 2.07 -7.22 -15.07
CA MET A 212 0.65 -6.86 -15.01
C MET A 212 0.02 -6.85 -16.41
N SER A 213 0.69 -6.33 -17.42
CA SER A 213 0.22 -6.34 -18.82
C SER A 213 0.08 -7.76 -19.35
N GLY A 214 1.06 -8.64 -19.12
CA GLY A 214 1.02 -10.03 -19.54
C GLY A 214 -0.08 -10.85 -18.85
N VAL A 215 -0.33 -10.57 -17.57
CA VAL A 215 -1.47 -11.14 -16.83
C VAL A 215 -2.80 -10.70 -17.45
N MET A 216 -2.81 -9.52 -18.05
CA MET A 216 -4.00 -8.92 -18.65
C MET A 216 -4.24 -9.30 -20.10
N ASP A 217 -3.20 -9.74 -20.83
CA ASP A 217 -3.38 -10.23 -22.20
C ASP A 217 -4.30 -11.44 -22.26
N ASP A 218 -4.39 -12.21 -21.18
CA ASP A 218 -5.35 -13.30 -21.03
C ASP A 218 -6.77 -12.79 -20.68
N ASN A 219 -6.92 -11.52 -20.32
CA ASN A 219 -8.21 -10.88 -20.02
C ASN A 219 -8.39 -9.62 -20.89
N ILE A 220 -9.23 -9.73 -21.91
CA ILE A 220 -9.49 -8.71 -22.95
C ILE A 220 -9.93 -7.34 -22.36
N LEU A 221 -10.41 -7.32 -21.12
CA LEU A 221 -11.00 -6.13 -20.48
C LEU A 221 -9.97 -5.08 -20.06
N TYR A 222 -8.74 -5.48 -19.78
CA TYR A 222 -7.71 -4.57 -19.21
C TYR A 222 -6.64 -4.13 -20.20
N LYS A 223 -6.78 -4.48 -21.47
CA LYS A 223 -5.79 -4.14 -22.49
C LYS A 223 -5.48 -2.64 -22.48
N ASN A 224 -4.25 -2.28 -22.11
CA ASN A 224 -3.65 -0.95 -22.14
C ASN A 224 -4.04 0.06 -21.05
N ARG A 225 -4.40 -0.36 -19.83
CA ARG A 225 -4.91 0.56 -18.80
C ARG A 225 -4.19 0.49 -17.45
N ILE A 226 -2.88 0.34 -17.48
CA ILE A 226 -2.05 0.54 -16.30
C ILE A 226 -1.67 2.02 -16.23
N THR A 227 -2.04 2.67 -15.15
CA THR A 227 -1.68 4.06 -14.87
C THR A 227 -0.66 4.06 -13.74
N PRO A 228 0.63 4.26 -14.03
CA PRO A 228 1.62 4.52 -13.00
C PRO A 228 1.44 5.93 -12.47
N TYR A 229 1.61 6.11 -11.16
CA TYR A 229 1.62 7.41 -10.53
C TYR A 229 2.50 7.41 -9.29
N ARG A 230 2.85 8.59 -8.80
CA ARG A 230 3.80 8.73 -7.70
C ARG A 230 3.42 9.87 -6.77
N VAL A 231 3.81 9.75 -5.52
CA VAL A 231 3.69 10.78 -4.50
C VAL A 231 4.97 10.86 -3.69
N PHE A 232 5.47 12.05 -3.46
CA PHE A 232 6.60 12.25 -2.56
C PHE A 232 6.11 12.16 -1.12
N VAL A 233 6.58 11.14 -0.40
CA VAL A 233 6.30 10.93 1.02
C VAL A 233 7.54 11.37 1.81
N PRO A 234 7.46 12.50 2.53
CA PRO A 234 8.62 13.09 3.21
C PRO A 234 9.33 12.14 4.17
N SER A 235 8.58 11.34 4.94
CA SER A 235 9.15 10.40 5.90
C SER A 235 9.94 9.28 5.24
N PHE A 236 9.58 8.90 4.01
CA PHE A 236 10.29 7.91 3.19
C PHE A 236 11.48 8.52 2.45
N SER A 237 11.62 9.84 2.46
CA SER A 237 12.66 10.57 1.73
C SER A 237 12.68 10.30 0.22
N GLY A 238 11.56 9.82 -0.32
CA GLY A 238 11.45 9.39 -1.72
C GLY A 238 10.05 9.46 -2.28
N GLU A 239 9.93 9.13 -3.56
CA GLU A 239 8.66 9.07 -4.26
C GLU A 239 8.09 7.65 -4.17
N SER A 240 7.01 7.45 -3.40
CA SER A 240 6.23 6.23 -3.44
C SER A 240 5.56 6.10 -4.80
N THR A 241 5.77 4.97 -5.46
CA THR A 241 5.21 4.67 -6.77
C THR A 241 4.07 3.67 -6.63
N PHE A 242 3.02 3.89 -7.38
CA PHE A 242 1.84 3.03 -7.42
C PHE A 242 1.49 2.67 -8.85
N LEU A 243 0.90 1.50 -9.03
CA LEU A 243 0.33 1.05 -10.31
C LEU A 243 -1.17 0.86 -10.15
N LEU A 244 -1.95 1.68 -10.83
CA LEU A 244 -3.40 1.53 -10.92
C LEU A 244 -3.78 0.80 -12.19
N LEU A 245 -4.54 -0.24 -12.03
CA LEU A 245 -5.10 -1.09 -13.03
C LEU A 245 -6.61 -0.87 -13.08
N SER A 246 -7.12 -0.21 -14.11
CA SER A 246 -8.55 0.07 -14.21
C SER A 246 -9.01 0.12 -15.66
N SER A 247 -10.25 -0.30 -15.89
CA SER A 247 -10.95 -0.09 -17.16
C SER A 247 -11.44 1.35 -17.32
N ASN A 248 -11.60 2.07 -16.23
CA ASN A 248 -11.98 3.48 -16.21
C ASN A 248 -10.76 4.33 -15.87
N THR A 249 -10.33 5.17 -16.79
CA THR A 249 -9.21 6.12 -16.62
C THR A 249 -9.67 7.57 -16.52
N ASP A 250 -10.97 7.83 -16.77
CA ASP A 250 -11.58 9.16 -16.69
C ASP A 250 -12.53 9.21 -15.48
N PHE A 251 -11.96 9.22 -14.29
CA PHE A 251 -12.69 9.36 -13.03
C PHE A 251 -12.26 10.63 -12.29
N LYS A 252 -13.09 11.05 -11.37
CA LYS A 252 -12.80 12.17 -10.46
C LYS A 252 -12.63 11.65 -9.04
N ILE A 253 -11.64 12.17 -8.35
CA ILE A 253 -11.45 11.89 -6.93
C ILE A 253 -12.52 12.65 -6.13
N ASP A 254 -13.23 11.94 -5.27
CA ASP A 254 -14.15 12.58 -4.32
C ASP A 254 -13.36 13.26 -3.20
N HIS A 255 -13.15 14.57 -3.36
CA HIS A 255 -12.40 15.39 -2.41
C HIS A 255 -13.11 15.60 -1.06
N THR A 256 -14.35 15.11 -0.92
CA THR A 256 -15.05 15.16 0.38
C THR A 256 -14.64 14.02 1.31
N ILE A 257 -14.02 12.98 0.76
CA ILE A 257 -13.62 11.78 1.50
C ILE A 257 -12.19 11.89 2.05
N GLY A 258 -11.25 12.39 1.25
CA GLY A 258 -9.85 12.59 1.61
C GLY A 258 -9.49 14.06 1.79
N SER A 259 -8.31 14.32 2.36
CA SER A 259 -7.79 15.69 2.58
C SER A 259 -6.56 16.03 1.73
N HIS A 260 -5.83 15.02 1.24
CA HIS A 260 -4.56 15.20 0.53
C HIS A 260 -4.71 14.98 -0.98
N VAL A 261 -5.56 14.07 -1.40
CA VAL A 261 -5.71 13.69 -2.80
C VAL A 261 -6.96 14.33 -3.40
N THR A 262 -6.75 15.27 -4.32
CA THR A 262 -7.79 15.95 -5.10
C THR A 262 -7.60 15.64 -6.58
N ASP A 263 -8.58 16.00 -7.44
CA ASP A 263 -8.44 15.86 -8.90
C ASP A 263 -7.20 16.57 -9.46
N LEU A 264 -6.83 17.72 -8.91
CA LEU A 264 -5.65 18.46 -9.35
C LEU A 264 -4.37 17.75 -8.91
N VAL A 265 -4.33 17.29 -7.67
CA VAL A 265 -3.21 16.51 -7.10
C VAL A 265 -3.07 15.20 -7.85
N TRP A 266 -4.17 14.49 -8.11
CA TRP A 266 -4.18 13.26 -8.89
C TRP A 266 -3.55 13.44 -10.28
N LYS A 267 -3.91 14.50 -10.99
CA LYS A 267 -3.30 14.81 -12.29
C LYS A 267 -1.81 15.08 -12.20
N SER A 268 -1.34 15.70 -11.12
CA SER A 268 0.10 15.94 -10.92
C SER A 268 0.87 14.65 -10.63
N TYR A 269 0.25 13.66 -9.99
CA TYR A 269 0.87 12.37 -9.70
C TYR A 269 1.18 11.54 -10.96
N GLN A 270 0.40 11.74 -12.03
CA GLN A 270 0.54 11.02 -13.30
C GLN A 270 1.63 11.59 -14.21
N THR A 271 2.19 12.75 -13.89
CA THR A 271 3.26 13.34 -14.68
C THR A 271 4.59 12.64 -14.41
N PHE A 272 4.89 11.61 -15.20
CA PHE A 272 6.19 10.96 -15.24
C PHE A 272 7.05 11.63 -16.32
N ASN A 273 8.18 12.21 -15.92
CA ASN A 273 9.30 12.41 -16.83
C ASN A 273 10.19 11.17 -16.72
N TRP A 274 10.09 10.30 -17.70
CA TRP A 274 10.94 9.12 -17.85
C TRP A 274 12.36 9.53 -18.17
#